data_e8247af14857d9b0c5e0a3245492a47f
#
_entry.id   e8247af14857d9b0c5e0a3245492a47f
#
_cell.length_a   1.000
_cell.length_b   1.000
_cell.length_c   1.000
_cell.angle_alpha   90.00
_cell.angle_beta   90.00
_cell.angle_gamma   90.00
#
_symmetry.space_group_name_H-M   'P 1'
#
loop_
_entity.id
_entity.type
_entity.pdbx_description
1 polymer ?
#
loop_
_entity_poly.entity_id
_entity_poly.type
_entity_poly.pdbx_seq_one_letter_code
_entity_poly.pdbx_strand_id
1 'polypeptide(L)'
;MSLTFEKLKAQDIPEIANMLTKKEVCKYLNFGPNDFNETKNYFLAMLEDKNSSNYIFTIRENSDFVGQCALLGTDEKDTYLIAYQLDNNFWGKGYGYLAGKFLIGFAFETLKTKKIIGDCFSENLGSKKIMEKLGFKLIKTEYKNFDKNGILYDTLYFSLEK
;
A
#
# COMPACT_ATOMS: atom_id res chain seq x y z
N MET A 1 14.57 9.24 15.08
CA MET A 1 13.43 9.50 14.16
C MET A 1 12.42 8.39 14.38
N SER A 2 11.22 8.72 14.83
CA SER A 2 10.16 7.72 15.02
C SER A 2 9.07 7.93 13.99
N LEU A 3 8.80 6.88 13.19
CA LEU A 3 7.59 6.80 12.42
C LEU A 3 6.43 6.38 13.32
N THR A 4 5.28 6.99 13.12
CA THR A 4 4.03 6.57 13.72
C THR A 4 3.10 6.01 12.65
N PHE A 5 2.32 5.00 13.04
CA PHE A 5 1.30 4.36 12.21
C PHE A 5 -0.02 4.48 12.95
N GLU A 6 -0.88 5.37 12.49
CA GLU A 6 -2.16 5.64 13.13
C GLU A 6 -3.30 5.22 12.22
N LYS A 7 -4.36 4.67 12.80
CA LYS A 7 -5.57 4.40 12.02
C LYS A 7 -6.02 5.64 11.28
N LEU A 8 -6.39 5.47 10.01
CA LEU A 8 -6.88 6.55 9.16
C LEU A 8 -8.02 7.33 9.83
N LYS A 9 -7.90 8.64 9.83
CA LYS A 9 -8.92 9.59 10.29
C LYS A 9 -9.34 10.49 9.12
N ALA A 10 -10.54 11.04 9.20
CA ALA A 10 -11.05 11.95 8.16
C ALA A 10 -10.11 13.12 7.87
N GLN A 11 -9.44 13.64 8.90
CA GLN A 11 -8.48 14.75 8.78
C GLN A 11 -7.22 14.41 7.98
N ASP A 12 -6.87 13.12 7.84
CA ASP A 12 -5.69 12.66 7.09
C ASP A 12 -5.96 12.55 5.58
N ILE A 13 -7.23 12.44 5.20
CA ILE A 13 -7.63 12.15 3.82
C ILE A 13 -7.17 13.20 2.81
N PRO A 14 -7.23 14.52 3.10
CA PRO A 14 -6.71 15.51 2.15
C PRO A 14 -5.22 15.34 1.82
N GLU A 15 -4.39 14.93 2.79
CA GLU A 15 -2.96 14.69 2.55
C GLU A 15 -2.75 13.46 1.67
N ILE A 16 -3.51 12.38 1.90
CA ILE A 16 -3.49 11.18 1.04
C ILE A 16 -3.94 11.53 -0.37
N ALA A 17 -5.06 12.25 -0.51
CA ALA A 17 -5.59 12.64 -1.80
C ALA A 17 -4.60 13.52 -2.58
N ASN A 18 -3.94 14.45 -1.90
CA ASN A 18 -2.91 15.30 -2.52
C ASN A 18 -1.70 14.48 -2.99
N MET A 19 -1.22 13.54 -2.18
CA MET A 19 -0.13 12.64 -2.55
C MET A 19 -0.44 11.86 -3.82
N LEU A 20 -1.65 11.33 -3.95
CA LEU A 20 -2.08 10.50 -5.10
C LEU A 20 -2.40 11.30 -6.37
N THR A 21 -2.32 12.63 -6.35
CA THR A 21 -2.32 13.45 -7.56
C THR A 21 -0.95 13.51 -8.23
N LYS A 22 0.12 13.12 -7.53
CA LYS A 22 1.50 13.26 -8.00
C LYS A 22 1.87 12.16 -8.99
N LYS A 23 2.34 12.54 -10.17
CA LYS A 23 2.78 11.61 -11.21
C LYS A 23 3.92 10.69 -10.74
N GLU A 24 4.86 11.23 -9.99
CA GLU A 24 6.01 10.49 -9.46
C GLU A 24 5.55 9.37 -8.53
N VAL A 25 4.63 9.66 -7.61
CA VAL A 25 4.09 8.69 -6.66
C VAL A 25 3.34 7.57 -7.39
N CYS A 26 2.56 7.92 -8.40
CA CYS A 26 1.70 6.97 -9.11
C CYS A 26 2.37 6.26 -10.29
N LYS A 27 3.61 6.59 -10.62
CA LYS A 27 4.28 6.08 -11.83
C LYS A 27 4.20 4.56 -11.99
N TYR A 28 4.44 3.82 -10.92
CA TYR A 28 4.44 2.36 -10.92
C TYR A 28 3.29 1.75 -10.13
N LEU A 29 2.25 2.53 -9.83
CA LEU A 29 1.01 2.02 -9.27
C LEU A 29 0.07 1.59 -10.39
N ASN A 30 -0.77 0.60 -10.12
CA ASN A 30 -1.80 0.16 -11.07
C ASN A 30 -3.00 1.12 -11.16
N PHE A 31 -2.87 2.30 -10.61
CA PHE A 31 -3.85 3.39 -10.68
C PHE A 31 -3.15 4.75 -10.67
N GLY A 32 -3.92 5.81 -10.86
CA GLY A 32 -3.46 7.20 -10.77
C GLY A 32 -2.60 7.68 -11.95
N PRO A 33 -2.17 8.93 -11.91
CA PRO A 33 -2.53 9.95 -10.92
C PRO A 33 -4.04 10.16 -10.80
N ASN A 34 -4.54 10.33 -9.57
CA ASN A 34 -5.96 10.41 -9.29
C ASN A 34 -6.43 11.87 -9.17
N ASP A 35 -7.71 12.09 -9.45
CA ASP A 35 -8.39 13.34 -9.07
C ASP A 35 -8.46 13.46 -7.54
N PHE A 36 -8.21 14.66 -7.02
CA PHE A 36 -8.20 14.93 -5.58
C PHE A 36 -9.57 14.63 -4.94
N ASN A 37 -10.65 15.13 -5.55
CA ASN A 37 -11.98 14.98 -4.97
C ASN A 37 -12.48 13.54 -5.05
N GLU A 38 -12.21 12.83 -6.14
CA GLU A 38 -12.56 11.41 -6.27
C GLU A 38 -11.86 10.58 -5.20
N THR A 39 -10.56 10.81 -4.98
CA THR A 39 -9.80 10.12 -3.94
C THR A 39 -10.33 10.43 -2.56
N LYS A 40 -10.60 11.70 -2.27
CA LYS A 40 -11.18 12.13 -1.00
C LYS A 40 -12.50 11.41 -0.72
N ASN A 41 -13.40 11.38 -1.70
CA ASN A 41 -14.69 10.72 -1.57
C ASN A 41 -14.56 9.21 -1.37
N TYR A 42 -13.61 8.58 -2.08
CA TYR A 42 -13.31 7.16 -1.92
C TYR A 42 -12.89 6.82 -0.49
N PHE A 43 -11.93 7.54 0.08
CA PHE A 43 -11.46 7.28 1.45
C PHE A 43 -12.52 7.63 2.51
N LEU A 44 -13.33 8.67 2.30
CA LEU A 44 -14.44 8.98 3.20
C LEU A 44 -15.47 7.84 3.22
N ALA A 45 -15.82 7.31 2.06
CA ALA A 45 -16.74 6.16 1.96
C ALA A 45 -16.16 4.92 2.68
N MET A 46 -14.85 4.69 2.57
CA MET A 46 -14.20 3.58 3.30
C MET A 46 -14.26 3.76 4.82
N LEU A 47 -14.11 4.99 5.33
CA LEU A 47 -14.25 5.26 6.77
C LEU A 47 -15.66 5.06 7.29
N GLU A 48 -16.67 5.33 6.46
CA GLU A 48 -18.09 5.18 6.81
C GLU A 48 -18.59 3.74 6.73
N ASP A 49 -17.88 2.88 5.98
CA ASP A 49 -18.25 1.48 5.81
C ASP A 49 -17.88 0.65 7.05
N LYS A 50 -18.86 0.41 7.90
CA LYS A 50 -18.71 -0.39 9.13
C LYS A 50 -18.44 -1.87 8.87
N ASN A 51 -18.70 -2.36 7.66
CA ASN A 51 -18.48 -3.74 7.26
C ASN A 51 -17.16 -3.94 6.51
N SER A 52 -16.36 -2.88 6.36
CA SER A 52 -15.08 -2.97 5.68
C SER A 52 -14.13 -3.90 6.41
N SER A 53 -13.49 -4.79 5.65
CA SER A 53 -12.36 -5.62 6.10
C SER A 53 -11.00 -4.97 5.83
N ASN A 54 -10.99 -3.67 5.52
CA ASN A 54 -9.78 -2.92 5.22
C ASN A 54 -9.23 -2.21 6.46
N TYR A 55 -7.93 -2.27 6.65
CA TYR A 55 -7.21 -1.61 7.74
C TYR A 55 -6.22 -0.63 7.12
N ILE A 56 -6.51 0.66 7.22
CA ILE A 56 -5.72 1.73 6.61
C ILE A 56 -5.07 2.55 7.71
N PHE A 57 -3.78 2.83 7.53
CA PHE A 57 -2.98 3.61 8.47
C PHE A 57 -2.32 4.78 7.77
N THR A 58 -2.32 5.92 8.43
CA THR A 58 -1.53 7.09 8.05
C THR A 58 -0.14 6.96 8.65
N ILE A 59 0.88 7.24 7.86
CA ILE A 59 2.28 7.19 8.27
C ILE A 59 2.76 8.62 8.49
N ARG A 60 3.34 8.90 9.65
CA ARG A 60 3.93 10.22 9.96
C ARG A 60 5.33 10.08 10.53
N GLU A 61 6.19 11.03 10.18
CA GLU A 61 7.47 11.28 10.83
C GLU A 61 7.33 12.56 11.64
N ASN A 62 7.32 12.46 12.97
CA ASN A 62 6.88 13.53 13.84
C ASN A 62 5.43 13.96 13.50
N SER A 63 5.23 15.18 12.99
CA SER A 63 3.93 15.66 12.51
C SER A 63 3.78 15.60 10.99
N ASP A 64 4.87 15.35 10.26
CA ASP A 64 4.88 15.37 8.80
C ASP A 64 4.21 14.12 8.22
N PHE A 65 3.34 14.35 7.24
CA PHE A 65 2.71 13.27 6.49
C PHE A 65 3.73 12.59 5.57
N VAL A 66 3.92 11.30 5.77
CA VAL A 66 4.86 10.47 5.00
C VAL A 66 4.15 9.65 3.93
N GLY A 67 2.94 9.19 4.22
CA GLY A 67 2.18 8.35 3.31
C GLY A 67 1.09 7.57 4.02
N GLN A 68 0.68 6.49 3.38
CA GLN A 68 -0.27 5.54 3.92
C GLN A 68 0.17 4.10 3.72
N CYS A 69 -0.36 3.21 4.53
CA CYS A 69 -0.25 1.78 4.31
C CYS A 69 -1.52 1.06 4.73
N ALA A 70 -1.77 -0.12 4.19
CA ALA A 70 -3.02 -0.82 4.40
C ALA A 70 -2.89 -2.33 4.30
N LEU A 71 -3.78 -3.00 5.00
CA LEU A 71 -4.16 -4.39 4.74
C LEU A 71 -5.58 -4.38 4.21
N LEU A 72 -5.74 -4.83 2.97
CA LEU A 72 -7.02 -4.87 2.28
C LEU A 72 -7.56 -6.29 2.31
N GLY A 73 -8.83 -6.45 2.70
CA GLY A 73 -9.49 -7.73 2.70
C GLY A 73 -9.56 -8.32 1.28
N THR A 74 -9.47 -9.63 1.20
CA THR A 74 -9.58 -10.39 -0.07
C THR A 74 -10.75 -11.37 0.01
N ASP A 75 -11.09 -11.97 -1.13
CA ASP A 75 -12.11 -13.03 -1.17
C ASP A 75 -11.61 -14.35 -0.55
N GLU A 76 -10.29 -14.50 -0.39
CA GLU A 76 -9.68 -15.64 0.26
C GLU A 76 -9.70 -15.44 1.78
N LYS A 77 -10.30 -16.39 2.49
CA LYS A 77 -10.40 -16.33 3.95
C LYS A 77 -9.02 -16.25 4.61
N ASP A 78 -8.91 -15.45 5.66
CA ASP A 78 -7.68 -15.26 6.45
C ASP A 78 -6.49 -14.77 5.60
N THR A 79 -6.77 -14.03 4.50
CA THR A 79 -5.78 -13.49 3.58
C THR A 79 -6.00 -12.00 3.37
N TYR A 80 -4.94 -11.21 3.46
CA TYR A 80 -4.96 -9.77 3.22
C TYR A 80 -3.96 -9.38 2.14
N LEU A 81 -4.32 -8.38 1.35
CA LEU A 81 -3.42 -7.72 0.41
C LEU A 81 -2.71 -6.56 1.11
N ILE A 82 -1.38 -6.58 1.08
CA ILE A 82 -0.56 -5.48 1.60
C ILE A 82 -0.44 -4.36 0.57
N ALA A 83 -0.60 -3.12 1.02
CA ALA A 83 -0.41 -1.94 0.19
C ALA A 83 0.28 -0.83 0.98
N TYR A 84 1.15 -0.08 0.33
CA TYR A 84 1.77 1.12 0.89
C TYR A 84 2.12 2.10 -0.21
N GLN A 85 1.87 3.38 0.02
CA GLN A 85 2.27 4.48 -0.83
C GLN A 85 2.90 5.56 0.02
N LEU A 86 4.06 6.02 -0.38
CA LEU A 86 4.81 7.08 0.29
C LEU A 86 4.91 8.30 -0.60
N ASP A 87 4.82 9.47 0.02
CA ASP A 87 5.15 10.71 -0.66
C ASP A 87 6.61 10.66 -1.14
N ASN A 88 6.84 11.12 -2.36
CA ASN A 88 8.16 11.04 -3.00
C ASN A 88 9.26 11.79 -2.24
N ASN A 89 8.90 12.78 -1.41
CA ASN A 89 9.85 13.50 -0.56
C ASN A 89 10.46 12.61 0.54
N PHE A 90 9.85 11.47 0.82
CA PHE A 90 10.28 10.54 1.87
C PHE A 90 10.87 9.23 1.32
N TRP A 91 11.08 9.15 0.01
CA TRP A 91 11.71 7.98 -0.59
C TRP A 91 13.19 7.84 -0.22
N GLY A 92 13.72 6.63 -0.29
CA GLY A 92 15.13 6.35 0.00
C GLY A 92 15.51 6.30 1.48
N LYS A 93 14.55 6.50 2.39
CA LYS A 93 14.77 6.48 3.85
C LYS A 93 14.44 5.14 4.52
N GLY A 94 14.03 4.13 3.75
CA GLY A 94 13.64 2.82 4.28
C GLY A 94 12.24 2.76 4.86
N TYR A 95 11.42 3.80 4.69
CA TYR A 95 10.10 3.87 5.31
C TYR A 95 9.10 2.87 4.73
N GLY A 96 9.23 2.53 3.44
CA GLY A 96 8.41 1.46 2.85
C GLY A 96 8.64 0.10 3.50
N TYR A 97 9.88 -0.21 3.82
CA TYR A 97 10.22 -1.42 4.58
C TYR A 97 9.62 -1.41 5.99
N LEU A 98 9.70 -0.29 6.69
CA LEU A 98 9.13 -0.14 8.04
C LEU A 98 7.60 -0.24 8.01
N ALA A 99 6.96 0.34 7.01
CA ALA A 99 5.52 0.21 6.79
C ALA A 99 5.10 -1.26 6.56
N GLY A 100 5.82 -1.96 5.70
CA GLY A 100 5.57 -3.39 5.47
C GLY A 100 5.78 -4.23 6.72
N LYS A 101 6.85 -3.96 7.48
CA LYS A 101 7.11 -4.64 8.76
C LYS A 101 6.00 -4.41 9.79
N PHE A 102 5.50 -3.18 9.90
CA PHE A 102 4.37 -2.85 10.76
C PHE A 102 3.10 -3.63 10.35
N LEU A 103 2.78 -3.64 9.05
CA LEU A 103 1.59 -4.34 8.54
C LEU A 103 1.67 -5.86 8.74
N ILE A 104 2.85 -6.45 8.56
CA ILE A 104 3.07 -7.89 8.82
C ILE A 104 2.80 -8.22 10.28
N GLY A 105 3.37 -7.42 11.20
CA GLY A 105 3.12 -7.58 12.63
C GLY A 105 1.63 -7.45 12.97
N PHE A 106 0.97 -6.43 12.46
CA PHE A 106 -0.46 -6.22 12.68
C PHE A 106 -1.30 -7.39 12.13
N ALA A 107 -0.99 -7.86 10.92
CA ALA A 107 -1.70 -8.98 10.29
C ALA A 107 -1.58 -10.27 11.10
N PHE A 108 -0.38 -10.67 11.46
CA PHE A 108 -0.15 -11.95 12.13
C PHE A 108 -0.44 -11.93 13.63
N GLU A 109 -0.15 -10.83 14.31
CA GLU A 109 -0.29 -10.73 15.77
C GLU A 109 -1.68 -10.24 16.21
N THR A 110 -2.26 -9.27 15.48
CA THR A 110 -3.55 -8.68 15.83
C THR A 110 -4.71 -9.34 15.09
N LEU A 111 -4.62 -9.45 13.77
CA LEU A 111 -5.70 -10.03 12.95
C LEU A 111 -5.66 -11.56 12.93
N LYS A 112 -4.55 -12.17 13.37
CA LYS A 112 -4.36 -13.63 13.34
C LYS A 112 -4.55 -14.24 11.95
N THR A 113 -4.22 -13.47 10.90
CA THR A 113 -4.29 -13.94 9.54
C THR A 113 -3.28 -15.06 9.27
N LYS A 114 -3.52 -15.85 8.22
CA LYS A 114 -2.62 -16.95 7.83
C LYS A 114 -1.68 -16.56 6.71
N LYS A 115 -2.09 -15.59 5.89
CA LYS A 115 -1.41 -15.26 4.65
C LYS A 115 -1.53 -13.78 4.31
N ILE A 116 -0.45 -13.22 3.81
CA ILE A 116 -0.41 -11.88 3.24
C ILE A 116 0.04 -12.02 1.79
N ILE A 117 -0.68 -11.39 0.87
CA ILE A 117 -0.29 -11.30 -0.54
C ILE A 117 0.07 -9.87 -0.88
N GLY A 118 0.87 -9.70 -1.93
CA GLY A 118 1.24 -8.40 -2.46
C GLY A 118 1.52 -8.50 -3.94
N ASP A 119 1.40 -7.39 -4.63
CA ASP A 119 1.76 -7.29 -6.04
C ASP A 119 2.48 -5.97 -6.34
N CYS A 120 3.25 -5.97 -7.41
CA CYS A 120 3.82 -4.76 -7.98
C CYS A 120 4.21 -4.99 -9.43
N PHE A 121 4.36 -3.91 -10.18
CA PHE A 121 4.96 -4.01 -11.51
C PHE A 121 6.44 -4.40 -11.41
N SER A 122 6.93 -5.16 -12.38
CA SER A 122 8.32 -5.60 -12.41
C SER A 122 9.31 -4.43 -12.43
N GLU A 123 8.91 -3.29 -12.99
CA GLU A 123 9.70 -2.06 -13.04
C GLU A 123 9.73 -1.29 -11.71
N ASN A 124 8.83 -1.61 -10.79
CA ASN A 124 8.83 -1.04 -9.44
C ASN A 124 9.88 -1.72 -8.56
N LEU A 125 11.15 -1.43 -8.84
CA LEU A 125 12.29 -2.06 -8.17
C LEU A 125 12.29 -1.80 -6.66
N GLY A 126 11.81 -0.63 -6.24
CA GLY A 126 11.69 -0.30 -4.82
C GLY A 126 10.74 -1.24 -4.09
N SER A 127 9.55 -1.44 -4.61
CA SER A 127 8.56 -2.35 -4.02
C SER A 127 9.02 -3.81 -4.06
N LYS A 128 9.60 -4.24 -5.18
CA LYS A 128 10.16 -5.59 -5.32
C LYS A 128 11.20 -5.88 -4.22
N LYS A 129 12.16 -4.99 -4.04
CA LYS A 129 13.20 -5.13 -3.00
C LYS A 129 12.63 -5.15 -1.58
N ILE A 130 11.60 -4.33 -1.32
CA ILE A 130 10.92 -4.32 -0.02
C ILE A 130 10.25 -5.67 0.23
N MET A 131 9.50 -6.20 -0.73
CA MET A 131 8.84 -7.50 -0.61
C MET A 131 9.85 -8.62 -0.34
N GLU A 132 10.93 -8.67 -1.10
CA GLU A 132 12.00 -9.66 -0.92
C GLU A 132 12.64 -9.55 0.47
N LYS A 133 12.97 -8.34 0.90
CA LYS A 133 13.58 -8.07 2.22
C LYS A 133 12.66 -8.42 3.39
N LEU A 134 11.35 -8.30 3.20
CA LEU A 134 10.34 -8.68 4.19
C LEU A 134 10.07 -10.19 4.23
N GLY A 135 10.67 -10.96 3.34
CA GLY A 135 10.55 -12.41 3.29
C GLY A 135 9.41 -12.94 2.42
N PHE A 136 8.76 -12.07 1.65
CA PHE A 136 7.77 -12.53 0.67
C PHE A 136 8.43 -13.37 -0.41
N LYS A 137 7.72 -14.40 -0.86
CA LYS A 137 8.11 -15.24 -1.99
C LYS A 137 7.37 -14.84 -3.24
N LEU A 138 8.08 -14.73 -4.35
CA LEU A 138 7.47 -14.56 -5.68
C LEU A 138 6.75 -15.86 -6.05
N ILE A 139 5.43 -15.79 -6.24
CA ILE A 139 4.61 -16.96 -6.55
C ILE A 139 4.14 -17.01 -8.00
N LYS A 140 4.10 -15.86 -8.68
CA LYS A 140 3.61 -15.76 -10.05
C LYS A 140 4.11 -14.48 -10.70
N THR A 141 4.36 -14.56 -12.00
CA THR A 141 4.57 -13.40 -12.87
C THR A 141 3.56 -13.44 -14.01
N GLU A 142 2.83 -12.37 -14.22
CA GLU A 142 1.98 -12.20 -15.40
C GLU A 142 2.63 -11.18 -16.32
N TYR A 143 2.95 -11.60 -17.53
CA TYR A 143 3.64 -10.78 -18.50
C TYR A 143 2.66 -9.90 -19.30
N LYS A 144 2.99 -8.61 -19.43
CA LYS A 144 2.22 -7.61 -20.19
C LYS A 144 0.71 -7.66 -19.91
N ASN A 145 0.35 -7.89 -18.66
CA ASN A 145 -1.03 -8.08 -18.23
C ASN A 145 -1.75 -6.80 -17.85
N PHE A 146 -1.02 -5.69 -17.70
CA PHE A 146 -1.61 -4.41 -17.29
C PHE A 146 -1.21 -3.30 -18.26
N ASP A 147 -2.23 -2.69 -18.89
CA ASP A 147 -2.06 -1.50 -19.74
C ASP A 147 -2.30 -0.25 -18.91
N LYS A 148 -1.24 0.55 -18.76
CA LYS A 148 -1.34 1.87 -18.13
C LYS A 148 -0.89 2.92 -19.13
N ASN A 149 -1.85 3.69 -19.65
CA ASN A 149 -1.61 4.77 -20.62
C ASN A 149 -0.82 4.30 -21.86
N GLY A 150 -1.13 3.12 -22.38
CA GLY A 150 -0.50 2.54 -23.57
C GLY A 150 0.82 1.81 -23.31
N ILE A 151 1.27 1.76 -22.05
CA ILE A 151 2.45 0.99 -21.64
C ILE A 151 1.98 -0.31 -21.00
N LEU A 152 2.44 -1.44 -21.53
CA LEU A 152 2.15 -2.77 -20.98
C LEU A 152 3.18 -3.14 -19.91
N TYR A 153 2.70 -3.40 -18.70
CA TYR A 153 3.52 -3.80 -17.55
C TYR A 153 3.37 -5.28 -17.22
N ASP A 154 4.45 -5.87 -16.73
CA ASP A 154 4.42 -7.17 -16.08
C ASP A 154 4.08 -7.00 -14.60
N THR A 155 3.24 -7.90 -14.06
CA THR A 155 2.90 -7.90 -12.64
C THR A 155 3.56 -9.07 -11.93
N LEU A 156 4.24 -8.76 -10.83
CA LEU A 156 4.82 -9.73 -9.91
C LEU A 156 3.86 -9.94 -8.73
N TYR A 157 3.58 -11.20 -8.40
CA TYR A 157 2.74 -11.59 -7.27
C TYR A 157 3.57 -12.26 -6.19
N PHE A 158 3.39 -11.82 -4.96
CA PHE A 158 4.14 -12.27 -3.80
C PHE A 158 3.20 -12.82 -2.72
N SER A 159 3.71 -13.72 -1.90
CA SER A 159 3.00 -14.28 -0.76
C SER A 159 3.93 -14.44 0.44
N LEU A 160 3.39 -14.20 1.62
CA LEU A 160 4.02 -14.45 2.92
C LEU A 160 3.04 -15.22 3.79
N GLU A 161 3.43 -16.42 4.21
CA GLU A 161 2.67 -17.23 5.15
C GLU A 161 3.32 -17.19 6.54
N LYS A 162 2.48 -17.34 7.57
CA LYS A 162 2.96 -17.39 8.95
C LYS A 162 3.65 -18.71 9.25
#